data_b1da8dc09a04f9035eaee362760b71bb
#
_entry.id   b1da8dc09a04f9035eaee362760b71bb
#
_cell.length_a   1.000
_cell.length_b   1.000
_cell.length_c   1.000
_cell.angle_alpha   90.00
_cell.angle_beta   90.00
_cell.angle_gamma   90.00
#
_symmetry.space_group_name_H-M   'P 1'
#
loop_
_entity.id
_entity.type
_entity.pdbx_description
1 polymer ?
#
loop_
_entity_poly.entity_id
_entity_poly.type
_entity_poly.pdbx_seq_one_letter_code
_entity_poly.pdbx_strand_id
1 'polypeptide(L)'
;MKSFYTLKVANEEYKLRLTASAIMSIEKKLEKSLFSALENIQENMIETIITILWGAMQPLNSGVTFEKASKLFDDYVDDGHSIEDLMLEVNALFEASGFFRKGQEQ
;
A
#
# COMPACT_ATOMS: atom_id res chain seq x y z
N MET A 1 13.24 6.41 -15.11
CA MET A 1 12.60 5.11 -15.10
C MET A 1 11.44 5.05 -14.10
N LYS A 2 10.36 4.46 -14.52
CA LYS A 2 9.23 4.36 -13.63
C LYS A 2 9.37 3.23 -12.65
N SER A 3 8.96 3.46 -11.43
CA SER A 3 9.00 2.45 -10.41
C SER A 3 7.60 2.15 -9.95
N PHE A 4 7.11 1.00 -10.27
CA PHE A 4 5.81 0.61 -9.77
C PHE A 4 5.87 -0.85 -9.35
N TYR A 5 4.88 -1.24 -8.59
CA TYR A 5 4.78 -2.59 -8.08
C TYR A 5 3.48 -3.20 -8.57
N THR A 6 3.50 -4.44 -8.98
CA THR A 6 2.31 -5.11 -9.44
C THR A 6 1.81 -6.05 -8.34
N LEU A 7 0.58 -5.83 -7.91
CA LEU A 7 -0.06 -6.69 -6.93
C LEU A 7 -1.06 -7.56 -7.67
N LYS A 8 -0.93 -8.86 -7.51
CA LYS A 8 -1.83 -9.80 -8.16
C LYS A 8 -2.87 -10.29 -7.17
N VAL A 9 -4.12 -10.17 -7.55
CA VAL A 9 -5.23 -10.62 -6.71
C VAL A 9 -6.17 -11.37 -7.60
N ALA A 10 -6.35 -12.65 -7.30
CA ALA A 10 -7.16 -13.54 -8.14
C ALA A 10 -6.60 -13.47 -9.56
N ASN A 11 -7.40 -13.11 -10.54
CA ASN A 11 -6.96 -13.07 -11.93
C ASN A 11 -6.66 -11.66 -12.41
N GLU A 12 -6.50 -10.71 -11.48
CA GLU A 12 -6.31 -9.32 -11.86
C GLU A 12 -5.00 -8.79 -11.33
N GLU A 13 -4.45 -7.82 -12.04
CA GLU A 13 -3.23 -7.16 -11.63
C GLU A 13 -3.52 -5.71 -11.33
N TYR A 14 -2.96 -5.24 -10.22
CA TYR A 14 -3.12 -3.85 -9.82
C TYR A 14 -1.75 -3.22 -9.75
N LYS A 15 -1.57 -2.11 -10.44
CA LYS A 15 -0.29 -1.42 -10.42
C LYS A 15 -0.31 -0.36 -9.35
N LEU A 16 0.69 -0.41 -8.51
CA LEU A 16 0.80 0.46 -7.35
C LEU A 16 2.09 1.25 -7.45
N ARG A 17 2.02 2.49 -7.02
CA ARG A 17 3.20 3.34 -7.00
C ARG A 17 3.05 4.37 -5.90
N LEU A 18 4.16 4.60 -5.19
CA LEU A 18 4.17 5.63 -4.16
C LEU A 18 5.00 6.80 -4.66
N THR A 19 4.33 7.90 -4.90
CA THR A 19 4.97 9.16 -5.23
C THR A 19 4.91 10.05 -3.99
N ALA A 20 5.61 11.16 -4.00
CA ALA A 20 5.51 12.11 -2.88
C ALA A 20 4.07 12.53 -2.68
N SER A 21 3.36 12.77 -3.76
CA SER A 21 1.97 13.18 -3.66
C SER A 21 1.11 12.08 -3.05
N ALA A 22 1.36 10.83 -3.44
CA ALA A 22 0.61 9.71 -2.88
C ALA A 22 0.87 9.59 -1.38
N ILE A 23 2.12 9.75 -0.97
CA ILE A 23 2.46 9.63 0.44
C ILE A 23 1.81 10.76 1.24
N MET A 24 1.82 11.98 0.68
CA MET A 24 1.16 13.08 1.37
C MET A 24 -0.33 12.84 1.54
N SER A 25 -0.96 12.24 0.54
CA SER A 25 -2.38 11.90 0.65
C SER A 25 -2.62 10.85 1.72
N ILE A 26 -1.73 9.86 1.80
CA ILE A 26 -1.83 8.83 2.82
C ILE A 26 -1.70 9.45 4.20
N GLU A 27 -0.70 10.31 4.38
CA GLU A 27 -0.47 10.92 5.68
C GLU A 27 -1.62 11.81 6.09
N LYS A 28 -2.20 12.51 5.13
CA LYS A 28 -3.33 13.37 5.45
C LYS A 28 -4.51 12.54 5.91
N LYS A 29 -4.75 11.42 5.25
CA LYS A 29 -5.87 10.57 5.62
C LYS A 29 -5.65 9.90 6.97
N LEU A 30 -4.43 9.51 7.28
CA LEU A 30 -4.11 8.88 8.54
C LEU A 30 -3.90 9.88 9.66
N GLU A 31 -3.68 11.15 9.32
CA GLU A 31 -3.43 12.22 10.26
C GLU A 31 -2.17 11.93 11.08
N LYS A 32 -1.19 11.36 10.45
CA LYS A 32 0.11 11.11 11.05
C LYS A 32 1.11 10.84 9.95
N SER A 33 2.39 10.93 10.27
CA SER A 33 3.41 10.65 9.28
C SER A 33 3.42 9.17 8.94
N LEU A 34 3.93 8.86 7.76
CA LEU A 34 4.00 7.48 7.33
C LEU A 34 4.88 6.67 8.27
N PHE A 35 6.02 7.24 8.68
CA PHE A 35 6.89 6.52 9.60
C PHE A 35 6.21 6.22 10.92
N SER A 36 5.46 7.19 11.44
CA SER A 36 4.74 6.97 12.69
C SER A 36 3.68 5.88 12.50
N ALA A 37 2.99 5.90 11.37
CA ALA A 37 1.97 4.90 11.10
C ALA A 37 2.59 3.51 11.03
N LEU A 38 3.76 3.38 10.43
CA LEU A 38 4.42 2.08 10.32
C LEU A 38 4.97 1.60 11.66
N GLU A 39 5.49 2.53 12.46
CA GLU A 39 5.98 2.16 13.78
C GLU A 39 4.88 1.66 14.68
N ASN A 40 3.69 2.22 14.51
CA ASN A 40 2.56 1.86 15.36
C ASN A 40 1.51 1.10 14.58
N ILE A 41 1.96 0.30 13.63
CA ILE A 41 1.03 -0.31 12.70
C ILE A 41 0.03 -1.23 13.38
N GLN A 42 0.40 -1.82 14.51
CA GLN A 42 -0.49 -2.74 15.18
C GLN A 42 -1.71 -2.04 15.77
N GLU A 43 -1.62 -0.74 15.97
CA GLU A 43 -2.74 0.00 16.55
C GLU A 43 -3.89 0.17 15.57
N ASN A 44 -3.56 0.31 14.29
CA ASN A 44 -4.57 0.49 13.25
C ASN A 44 -4.13 -0.21 11.98
N MET A 45 -3.86 -1.50 12.10
CA MET A 45 -3.21 -2.22 11.01
C MET A 45 -4.04 -2.21 9.74
N ILE A 46 -5.32 -2.56 9.85
CA ILE A 46 -6.14 -2.67 8.65
C ILE A 46 -6.32 -1.32 7.98
N GLU A 47 -6.65 -0.31 8.78
CA GLU A 47 -6.85 1.03 8.21
C GLU A 47 -5.56 1.53 7.56
N THR A 48 -4.43 1.30 8.20
CA THR A 48 -3.15 1.76 7.66
C THR A 48 -2.84 1.07 6.33
N ILE A 49 -3.01 -0.23 6.27
CA ILE A 49 -2.70 -0.98 5.07
C ILE A 49 -3.62 -0.55 3.93
N ILE A 50 -4.92 -0.44 4.20
CA ILE A 50 -5.86 -0.06 3.16
C ILE A 50 -5.59 1.36 2.67
N THR A 51 -5.22 2.25 3.59
CA THR A 51 -4.92 3.62 3.21
C THR A 51 -3.67 3.67 2.32
N ILE A 52 -2.66 2.86 2.63
CA ILE A 52 -1.47 2.78 1.80
C ILE A 52 -1.84 2.26 0.40
N LEU A 53 -2.65 1.23 0.32
CA LEU A 53 -3.09 0.71 -0.97
C LEU A 53 -3.85 1.78 -1.75
N TRP A 54 -4.78 2.45 -1.07
CA TRP A 54 -5.57 3.50 -1.71
C TRP A 54 -4.66 4.59 -2.30
N GLY A 55 -3.68 5.04 -1.50
CA GLY A 55 -2.78 6.07 -1.98
C GLY A 55 -1.90 5.60 -3.12
N ALA A 56 -1.45 4.35 -3.04
CA ALA A 56 -0.55 3.81 -4.06
C ALA A 56 -1.26 3.54 -5.38
N MET A 57 -2.58 3.40 -5.36
CA MET A 57 -3.34 3.20 -6.58
C MET A 57 -3.56 4.49 -7.36
N GLN A 58 -3.49 5.64 -6.68
CA GLN A 58 -3.84 6.92 -7.30
C GLN A 58 -2.95 7.32 -8.48
N PRO A 59 -1.61 7.19 -8.38
CA PRO A 59 -0.78 7.69 -9.47
C PRO A 59 -1.05 7.05 -10.82
N LEU A 60 -1.51 5.81 -10.82
CA LEU A 60 -1.74 5.09 -12.07
C LEU A 60 -3.22 4.87 -12.36
N ASN A 61 -4.09 5.20 -11.41
CA ASN A 61 -5.53 5.06 -11.57
C ASN A 61 -6.21 6.17 -10.80
N SER A 62 -6.18 7.37 -11.35
CA SER A 62 -6.74 8.50 -10.63
C SER A 62 -8.22 8.28 -10.37
N GLY A 63 -8.69 8.80 -9.25
CA GLY A 63 -10.09 8.68 -8.92
C GLY A 63 -10.46 7.41 -8.17
N VAL A 64 -9.48 6.59 -7.82
CA VAL A 64 -9.77 5.39 -7.04
C VAL A 64 -10.30 5.79 -5.67
N THR A 65 -11.40 5.17 -5.27
CA THR A 65 -12.00 5.48 -3.98
C THR A 65 -11.39 4.61 -2.89
N PHE A 66 -11.58 5.06 -1.66
CA PHE A 66 -11.13 4.27 -0.53
C PHE A 66 -11.89 2.94 -0.46
N GLU A 67 -13.15 2.95 -0.88
CA GLU A 67 -13.94 1.72 -0.90
C GLU A 67 -13.36 0.71 -1.87
N LYS A 68 -12.84 1.18 -2.99
CA LYS A 68 -12.24 0.27 -3.95
C LYS A 68 -10.99 -0.37 -3.37
N ALA A 69 -10.21 0.38 -2.62
CA ALA A 69 -9.04 -0.17 -1.97
C ALA A 69 -9.43 -1.17 -0.89
N SER A 70 -10.51 -0.88 -0.17
CA SER A 70 -11.01 -1.82 0.83
C SER A 70 -11.44 -3.12 0.18
N LYS A 71 -12.09 -3.03 -0.97
CA LYS A 71 -12.50 -4.23 -1.69
C LYS A 71 -11.31 -5.01 -2.16
N LEU A 72 -10.26 -4.32 -2.59
CA LEU A 72 -9.04 -5.00 -3.00
C LEU A 72 -8.46 -5.81 -1.84
N PHE A 73 -8.47 -5.22 -0.64
CA PHE A 73 -8.02 -5.93 0.54
C PHE A 73 -8.85 -7.20 0.76
N ASP A 74 -10.17 -7.06 0.68
CA ASP A 74 -11.05 -8.21 0.89
C ASP A 74 -10.81 -9.29 -0.16
N ASP A 75 -10.64 -8.88 -1.41
CA ASP A 75 -10.41 -9.83 -2.49
C ASP A 75 -9.09 -10.56 -2.29
N TYR A 76 -8.09 -9.86 -1.77
CA TYR A 76 -6.79 -10.46 -1.54
C TYR A 76 -6.90 -11.57 -0.48
N VAL A 77 -7.61 -11.29 0.60
CA VAL A 77 -7.80 -12.28 1.65
C VAL A 77 -8.67 -13.43 1.14
N ASP A 78 -9.70 -13.12 0.39
CA ASP A 78 -10.58 -14.15 -0.16
C ASP A 78 -9.84 -15.05 -1.14
N ASP A 79 -8.78 -14.53 -1.75
CA ASP A 79 -7.98 -15.31 -2.69
C ASP A 79 -6.99 -16.24 -1.98
N GLY A 80 -7.07 -16.33 -0.67
CA GLY A 80 -6.29 -17.29 0.09
C GLY A 80 -5.02 -16.74 0.71
N HIS A 81 -4.88 -15.43 0.75
CA HIS A 81 -3.68 -14.81 1.32
C HIS A 81 -3.96 -14.28 2.71
N SER A 82 -2.90 -14.16 3.49
CA SER A 82 -3.01 -13.66 4.85
C SER A 82 -2.65 -12.19 4.89
N ILE A 83 -2.90 -11.57 6.04
CA ILE A 83 -2.48 -10.19 6.23
C ILE A 83 -0.96 -10.11 6.29
N GLU A 84 -0.30 -11.15 6.78
CA GLU A 84 1.15 -11.18 6.77
C GLU A 84 1.68 -11.18 5.35
N ASP A 85 0.99 -11.90 4.45
CA ASP A 85 1.36 -11.88 3.04
C ASP A 85 1.25 -10.46 2.49
N LEU A 86 0.17 -9.77 2.84
CA LEU A 86 -0.04 -8.42 2.34
C LEU A 86 1.02 -7.47 2.88
N MET A 87 1.45 -7.65 4.11
CA MET A 87 2.53 -6.83 4.65
C MET A 87 3.81 -6.99 3.85
N LEU A 88 4.09 -8.21 3.39
CA LEU A 88 5.26 -8.41 2.53
C LEU A 88 5.09 -7.69 1.21
N GLU A 89 3.88 -7.67 0.67
CA GLU A 89 3.63 -6.93 -0.56
C GLU A 89 3.83 -5.44 -0.34
N VAL A 90 3.36 -4.91 0.79
CA VAL A 90 3.53 -3.50 1.11
C VAL A 90 5.01 -3.15 1.22
N ASN A 91 5.80 -4.02 1.86
CA ASN A 91 7.23 -3.79 1.95
C ASN A 91 7.88 -3.76 0.57
N ALA A 92 7.46 -4.67 -0.31
CA ALA A 92 8.00 -4.70 -1.67
C ALA A 92 7.60 -3.44 -2.42
N LEU A 93 6.40 -2.94 -2.16
CA LEU A 93 5.95 -1.69 -2.76
C LEU A 93 6.85 -0.52 -2.35
N PHE A 94 7.19 -0.44 -1.06
CA PHE A 94 8.08 0.60 -0.59
C PHE A 94 9.44 0.52 -1.25
N GLU A 95 9.98 -0.68 -1.39
CA GLU A 95 11.27 -0.85 -2.04
C GLU A 95 11.20 -0.47 -3.52
N ALA A 96 10.14 -0.89 -4.19
CA ALA A 96 9.99 -0.58 -5.61
C ALA A 96 9.83 0.91 -5.85
N SER A 97 9.27 1.62 -4.86
CA SER A 97 9.05 3.05 -4.98
C SER A 97 10.29 3.87 -4.65
N GLY A 98 11.31 3.23 -4.13
CA GLY A 98 12.58 3.90 -3.89
C GLY A 98 12.68 4.67 -2.59
N PHE A 99 11.69 4.55 -1.72
CA PHE A 99 11.72 5.27 -0.45
C PHE A 99 12.57 4.56 0.58
N PHE A 100 12.72 3.25 0.46
CA PHE A 100 13.55 2.49 1.37
C PHE A 100 14.58 1.75 0.58
N ARG A 101 15.78 1.68 1.13
CA ARG A 101 16.86 0.99 0.46
C ARG A 101 16.64 -0.51 0.56
N LYS A 102 16.81 -1.17 -0.57
CA LYS A 102 16.59 -2.61 -0.60
C LYS A 102 17.57 -3.30 0.33
N GLY A 103 17.04 -4.22 1.12
CA GLY A 103 17.88 -4.98 2.02
C GLY A 103 18.27 -4.27 3.28
N GLN A 104 17.82 -3.04 3.44
CA GLN A 104 18.13 -2.28 4.63
C GLN A 104 16.99 -2.36 5.61
N GLU A 105 17.01 -3.38 6.42
CA GLU A 105 16.01 -3.49 7.43
C GLU A 105 16.65 -3.84 8.72
N GLN A 106 15.91 -3.77 9.72
CA GLN A 106 16.49 -3.92 11.02
C GLN A 106 15.89 -4.99 11.78
#